data_8cdf3ed84a272bf562f0073f042441e1
#
_entry.id   8cdf3ed84a272bf562f0073f042441e1
#
_cell.length_a   1.000
_cell.length_b   1.000
_cell.length_c   1.000
_cell.angle_alpha   90.00
_cell.angle_beta   90.00
_cell.angle_gamma   90.00
#
_symmetry.space_group_name_H-M   'P 1'
#
loop_
_entity.id
_entity.type
_entity.pdbx_description
1 polymer ?
#
loop_
_entity_poly.entity_id
_entity_poly.type
_entity_poly.pdbx_seq_one_letter_code
_entity_poly.pdbx_strand_id
1 'polypeptide(L)'
;MAGLHLNTAVQQLQDIFMAHADAEKARHLMRFFKTGAGQYGYGDKFIGLPVPVSRSLIKPFKGKLDFSDFELLLESPWHEIRLASLLLMVEAANTMLKTKDLPKLQTLAELYDRRLERANNWDLVDLSAYNIMGAYWQGAKTPSEERRRFLKVWADSGNLWRERAAIVSTNATIRLGSLDETFWLAEYFIDHPHDLMHKATGWMLRETGKKNLDALRAFLSKFHKRLPRTALRYAIERMDQNERRIWMEK
;
A
#
# COMPACT_ATOMS: atom_id res chain seq x y z
N MET A 1 9.87 -34.99 -9.73
CA MET A 1 8.78 -33.99 -9.80
C MET A 1 8.01 -34.08 -8.47
N ALA A 2 8.36 -33.21 -7.50
CA ALA A 2 7.61 -33.12 -6.25
C ALA A 2 6.30 -32.38 -6.55
N GLY A 3 5.18 -33.12 -6.51
CA GLY A 3 3.86 -32.51 -6.60
C GLY A 3 3.69 -31.56 -5.42
N LEU A 4 3.59 -30.25 -5.71
CA LEU A 4 3.14 -29.24 -4.75
C LEU A 4 1.73 -29.69 -4.31
N HIS A 5 1.62 -30.29 -3.14
CA HIS A 5 0.34 -30.39 -2.45
C HIS A 5 -0.09 -28.96 -2.12
N LEU A 6 -0.93 -28.37 -2.98
CA LEU A 6 -1.63 -27.14 -2.66
C LEU A 6 -2.31 -27.34 -1.31
N ASN A 7 -2.03 -26.45 -0.37
CA ASN A 7 -2.76 -26.45 0.90
C ASN A 7 -4.26 -26.38 0.58
N THR A 8 -5.04 -27.29 1.16
CA THR A 8 -6.49 -27.38 0.95
C THR A 8 -7.17 -26.01 1.16
N ALA A 9 -6.66 -25.19 2.08
CA ALA A 9 -7.20 -23.85 2.36
C ALA A 9 -6.95 -22.85 1.22
N VAL A 10 -5.79 -22.89 0.55
CA VAL A 10 -5.48 -22.06 -0.62
C VAL A 10 -6.43 -22.40 -1.77
N GLN A 11 -6.59 -23.70 -2.06
CA GLN A 11 -7.50 -24.15 -3.12
C GLN A 11 -8.94 -23.74 -2.82
N GLN A 12 -9.43 -23.96 -1.61
CA GLN A 12 -10.77 -23.55 -1.19
C GLN A 12 -10.99 -22.04 -1.32
N LEU A 13 -10.00 -21.22 -0.97
CA LEU A 13 -10.07 -19.78 -1.14
C LEU A 13 -10.21 -19.41 -2.62
N GLN A 14 -9.37 -19.97 -3.47
CA GLN A 14 -9.43 -19.72 -4.92
C GLN A 14 -10.78 -20.15 -5.51
N ASP A 15 -11.27 -21.34 -5.17
CA ASP A 15 -12.54 -21.87 -5.66
C ASP A 15 -13.73 -21.01 -5.23
N ILE A 16 -13.75 -20.54 -3.98
CA ILE A 16 -14.80 -19.63 -3.49
C ILE A 16 -14.76 -18.30 -4.25
N PHE A 17 -13.58 -17.73 -4.51
CA PHE A 17 -13.47 -16.50 -5.28
C PHE A 17 -13.96 -16.68 -6.71
N MET A 18 -13.55 -17.77 -7.37
CA MET A 18 -13.97 -18.08 -8.74
C MET A 18 -15.47 -18.39 -8.85
N ALA A 19 -16.07 -19.01 -7.84
CA ALA A 19 -17.51 -19.25 -7.79
C ALA A 19 -18.35 -17.97 -7.72
N HIS A 20 -17.77 -16.84 -7.27
CA HIS A 20 -18.42 -15.53 -7.22
C HIS A 20 -18.04 -14.61 -8.38
N ALA A 21 -17.41 -15.15 -9.44
CA ALA A 21 -16.95 -14.37 -10.57
C ALA A 21 -18.09 -13.62 -11.29
N ASP A 22 -17.82 -12.37 -11.65
CA ASP A 22 -18.73 -11.50 -12.39
C ASP A 22 -17.99 -10.87 -13.58
N ALA A 23 -18.23 -11.40 -14.76
CA ALA A 23 -17.52 -10.99 -15.98
C ALA A 23 -17.80 -9.52 -16.38
N GLU A 24 -18.98 -8.99 -16.06
CA GLU A 24 -19.32 -7.60 -16.37
C GLU A 24 -18.55 -6.65 -15.43
N LYS A 25 -18.58 -6.91 -14.14
CA LYS A 25 -17.77 -6.16 -13.15
C LYS A 25 -16.28 -6.29 -13.42
N ALA A 26 -15.79 -7.47 -13.80
CA ALA A 26 -14.39 -7.67 -14.16
C ALA A 26 -13.97 -6.73 -15.29
N ARG A 27 -14.76 -6.61 -16.35
CA ARG A 27 -14.49 -5.65 -17.46
C ARG A 27 -14.48 -4.19 -16.98
N HIS A 28 -15.38 -3.84 -16.06
CA HIS A 28 -15.40 -2.50 -15.47
C HIS A 28 -14.14 -2.23 -14.65
N LEU A 29 -13.74 -3.16 -13.78
CA LEU A 29 -12.54 -3.05 -12.95
C LEU A 29 -11.28 -2.97 -13.82
N MET A 30 -11.14 -3.78 -14.87
CA MET A 30 -10.01 -3.72 -15.78
C MET A 30 -9.83 -2.31 -16.39
N ARG A 31 -10.91 -1.65 -16.79
CA ARG A 31 -10.86 -0.26 -17.29
C ARG A 31 -10.49 0.73 -16.19
N PHE A 32 -11.07 0.57 -15.00
CA PHE A 32 -10.80 1.44 -13.85
C PHE A 32 -9.33 1.34 -13.40
N PHE A 33 -8.78 0.13 -13.32
CA PHE A 33 -7.41 -0.14 -12.92
C PHE A 33 -6.38 -0.02 -14.06
N LYS A 34 -6.80 0.45 -15.23
CA LYS A 34 -5.91 0.77 -16.36
C LYS A 34 -5.06 -0.44 -16.79
N THR A 35 -5.71 -1.55 -17.16
CA THR A 35 -5.04 -2.79 -17.57
C THR A 35 -4.72 -2.88 -19.06
N GLY A 36 -5.04 -1.88 -19.86
CA GLY A 36 -4.77 -1.83 -21.29
C GLY A 36 -3.26 -1.72 -21.60
N ALA A 37 -2.89 -1.99 -22.85
CA ALA A 37 -1.50 -1.91 -23.29
C ALA A 37 -0.87 -0.54 -23.00
N GLY A 38 0.34 -0.54 -22.40
CA GLY A 38 1.06 0.66 -22.00
C GLY A 38 0.53 1.38 -20.75
N GLN A 39 -0.47 0.85 -20.07
CA GLN A 39 -1.01 1.39 -18.84
C GLN A 39 -0.38 0.71 -17.62
N TYR A 40 -0.45 1.35 -16.44
CA TYR A 40 0.24 0.93 -15.23
C TYR A 40 -0.23 -0.43 -14.67
N GLY A 41 -1.45 -0.87 -14.95
CA GLY A 41 -2.00 -2.18 -14.57
C GLY A 41 -1.98 -3.20 -15.70
N TYR A 42 -1.19 -2.98 -16.76
CA TYR A 42 -1.14 -3.87 -17.91
C TYR A 42 -0.92 -5.34 -17.51
N GLY A 43 -1.73 -6.22 -18.10
CA GLY A 43 -1.65 -7.67 -17.87
C GLY A 43 -2.37 -8.17 -16.62
N ASP A 44 -2.91 -7.28 -15.76
CA ASP A 44 -3.69 -7.68 -14.60
C ASP A 44 -5.07 -8.25 -14.99
N LYS A 45 -5.49 -9.32 -14.31
CA LYS A 45 -6.76 -10.01 -14.55
C LYS A 45 -7.67 -9.84 -13.35
N PHE A 46 -8.96 -9.64 -13.62
CA PHE A 46 -9.97 -9.44 -12.58
C PHE A 46 -11.04 -10.53 -12.63
N ILE A 47 -11.45 -10.98 -11.45
CA ILE A 47 -12.59 -11.91 -11.24
C ILE A 47 -13.90 -11.11 -11.25
N GLY A 48 -13.88 -9.84 -10.84
CA GLY A 48 -15.04 -8.95 -10.76
C GLY A 48 -15.63 -8.84 -9.36
N LEU A 49 -14.82 -9.01 -8.32
CA LEU A 49 -15.26 -8.95 -6.94
C LEU A 49 -14.94 -7.58 -6.30
N PRO A 50 -15.96 -6.82 -5.85
CA PRO A 50 -15.73 -5.63 -5.04
C PRO A 50 -15.00 -5.95 -3.73
N VAL A 51 -14.16 -5.02 -3.25
CA VAL A 51 -13.38 -5.19 -2.01
C VAL A 51 -14.22 -5.62 -0.80
N PRO A 52 -15.45 -5.12 -0.56
CA PRO A 52 -16.28 -5.60 0.55
C PRO A 52 -16.62 -7.09 0.44
N VAL A 53 -16.87 -7.59 -0.78
CA VAL A 53 -17.13 -9.01 -1.03
C VAL A 53 -15.87 -9.81 -0.74
N SER A 54 -14.72 -9.43 -1.30
CA SER A 54 -13.43 -10.08 -1.03
C SER A 54 -13.13 -10.15 0.47
N ARG A 55 -13.38 -9.05 1.23
CA ARG A 55 -13.23 -9.02 2.70
C ARG A 55 -14.17 -10.00 3.41
N SER A 56 -15.37 -10.22 2.87
CA SER A 56 -16.30 -11.21 3.44
C SER A 56 -15.84 -12.64 3.18
N LEU A 57 -15.40 -12.92 1.96
CA LEU A 57 -14.99 -14.26 1.54
C LEU A 57 -13.72 -14.77 2.25
N ILE A 58 -12.81 -13.86 2.64
CA ILE A 58 -11.59 -14.27 3.36
C ILE A 58 -11.80 -14.58 4.85
N LYS A 59 -12.94 -14.21 5.45
CA LYS A 59 -13.16 -14.39 6.90
C LYS A 59 -12.90 -15.80 7.41
N PRO A 60 -13.34 -16.89 6.71
CA PRO A 60 -13.11 -18.26 7.14
C PRO A 60 -11.64 -18.67 7.13
N PHE A 61 -10.76 -17.93 6.44
CA PHE A 61 -9.34 -18.26 6.25
C PHE A 61 -8.40 -17.53 7.22
N LYS A 62 -8.92 -16.62 8.03
CA LYS A 62 -8.12 -15.92 9.05
C LYS A 62 -7.47 -16.90 10.01
N GLY A 63 -6.13 -16.79 10.14
CA GLY A 63 -5.32 -17.65 11.00
C GLY A 63 -5.13 -19.10 10.53
N LYS A 64 -5.57 -19.43 9.30
CA LYS A 64 -5.45 -20.78 8.73
C LYS A 64 -4.37 -20.92 7.67
N LEU A 65 -3.82 -19.81 7.19
CA LEU A 65 -2.80 -19.76 6.16
C LEU A 65 -1.43 -19.47 6.79
N ASP A 66 -0.41 -20.11 6.28
CA ASP A 66 0.99 -19.85 6.63
C ASP A 66 1.68 -18.91 5.63
N PHE A 67 2.97 -18.65 5.83
CA PHE A 67 3.74 -17.74 4.98
C PHE A 67 3.88 -18.25 3.53
N SER A 68 3.97 -19.56 3.33
CA SER A 68 4.06 -20.16 2.00
C SER A 68 2.73 -20.04 1.24
N ASP A 69 1.62 -20.13 1.95
CA ASP A 69 0.28 -19.92 1.39
C ASP A 69 0.08 -18.48 0.92
N PHE A 70 0.53 -17.49 1.73
CA PHE A 70 0.49 -16.08 1.31
C PHE A 70 1.31 -15.85 0.06
N GLU A 71 2.52 -16.43 0.00
CA GLU A 71 3.40 -16.33 -1.15
C GLU A 71 2.76 -16.92 -2.41
N LEU A 72 2.17 -18.11 -2.28
CA LEU A 72 1.46 -18.78 -3.37
C LEU A 72 0.28 -17.96 -3.90
N LEU A 73 -0.54 -17.40 -3.01
CA LEU A 73 -1.66 -16.52 -3.39
C LEU A 73 -1.19 -15.24 -4.07
N LEU A 74 -0.05 -14.66 -3.67
CA LEU A 74 0.53 -13.47 -4.31
C LEU A 74 1.00 -13.77 -5.74
N GLU A 75 1.37 -15.00 -6.08
CA GLU A 75 1.73 -15.38 -7.46
C GLU A 75 0.52 -15.51 -8.40
N SER A 76 -0.70 -15.42 -7.88
CA SER A 76 -1.92 -15.51 -8.71
C SER A 76 -1.96 -14.44 -9.80
N PRO A 77 -2.38 -14.80 -11.04
CA PRO A 77 -2.65 -13.82 -12.07
C PRO A 77 -3.90 -12.97 -11.79
N TRP A 78 -4.73 -13.37 -10.82
CA TRP A 78 -5.98 -12.69 -10.48
C TRP A 78 -5.75 -11.63 -9.40
N HIS A 79 -6.14 -10.40 -9.70
CA HIS A 79 -5.99 -9.26 -8.79
C HIS A 79 -6.62 -9.51 -7.43
N GLU A 80 -7.88 -9.99 -7.40
CA GLU A 80 -8.61 -10.21 -6.15
C GLU A 80 -8.05 -11.37 -5.31
N ILE A 81 -7.34 -12.34 -5.91
CA ILE A 81 -6.63 -13.37 -5.14
C ILE A 81 -5.39 -12.77 -4.46
N ARG A 82 -4.62 -11.92 -5.15
CA ARG A 82 -3.50 -11.19 -4.52
C ARG A 82 -4.01 -10.24 -3.45
N LEU A 83 -5.14 -9.54 -3.70
CA LEU A 83 -5.83 -8.72 -2.70
C LEU A 83 -6.20 -9.54 -1.45
N ALA A 84 -6.74 -10.75 -1.63
CA ALA A 84 -7.08 -11.65 -0.53
C ALA A 84 -5.85 -12.03 0.31
N SER A 85 -4.73 -12.37 -0.36
CA SER A 85 -3.45 -12.62 0.34
C SER A 85 -3.04 -11.43 1.19
N LEU A 86 -2.98 -10.24 0.60
CA LEU A 86 -2.56 -9.01 1.30
C LEU A 86 -3.50 -8.66 2.47
N LEU A 87 -4.80 -8.84 2.31
CA LEU A 87 -5.77 -8.64 3.40
C LEU A 87 -5.52 -9.61 4.56
N LEU A 88 -5.25 -10.89 4.26
CA LEU A 88 -4.94 -11.90 5.27
C LEU A 88 -3.58 -11.66 5.93
N MET A 89 -2.57 -11.20 5.16
CA MET A 89 -1.28 -10.76 5.71
C MET A 89 -1.44 -9.58 6.68
N VAL A 90 -2.29 -8.60 6.37
CA VAL A 90 -2.59 -7.48 7.28
C VAL A 90 -3.26 -7.98 8.57
N GLU A 91 -4.20 -8.92 8.50
CA GLU A 91 -4.83 -9.52 9.67
C GLU A 91 -3.82 -10.32 10.51
N ALA A 92 -2.92 -11.07 9.85
CA ALA A 92 -1.84 -11.80 10.50
C ALA A 92 -0.86 -10.85 11.22
N ALA A 93 -0.43 -9.75 10.55
CA ALA A 93 0.44 -8.73 11.14
C ALA A 93 -0.18 -8.12 12.40
N ASN A 94 -1.46 -7.76 12.36
CA ASN A 94 -2.19 -7.22 13.51
C ASN A 94 -2.27 -8.24 14.67
N THR A 95 -2.47 -9.50 14.35
CA THR A 95 -2.53 -10.58 15.35
C THR A 95 -1.16 -10.78 15.99
N MET A 96 -0.09 -10.89 15.19
CA MET A 96 1.28 -11.04 15.66
C MET A 96 1.74 -9.85 16.51
N LEU A 97 1.36 -8.63 16.14
CA LEU A 97 1.62 -7.43 16.94
C LEU A 97 0.92 -7.51 18.30
N LYS A 98 -0.34 -7.90 18.36
CA LYS A 98 -1.10 -8.06 19.61
C LYS A 98 -0.55 -9.15 20.51
N THR A 99 -0.14 -10.27 19.93
CA THR A 99 0.46 -11.40 20.68
C THR A 99 1.95 -11.20 20.96
N LYS A 100 2.54 -10.12 20.46
CA LYS A 100 3.98 -9.80 20.57
C LYS A 100 4.89 -10.88 19.96
N ASP A 101 4.41 -11.57 18.92
CA ASP A 101 5.19 -12.57 18.19
C ASP A 101 6.10 -11.86 17.16
N LEU A 102 7.14 -11.22 17.66
CA LEU A 102 8.07 -10.44 16.85
C LEU A 102 8.81 -11.26 15.79
N PRO A 103 9.28 -12.50 16.05
CA PRO A 103 9.93 -13.29 15.02
C PRO A 103 9.03 -13.54 13.81
N LYS A 104 7.77 -13.94 14.03
CA LYS A 104 6.83 -14.13 12.91
C LYS A 104 6.46 -12.82 12.22
N LEU A 105 6.33 -11.73 12.97
CA LEU A 105 6.04 -10.42 12.41
C LEU A 105 7.19 -9.92 11.53
N GLN A 106 8.43 -10.17 11.92
CA GLN A 106 9.61 -9.89 11.08
C GLN A 106 9.58 -10.74 9.80
N THR A 107 9.37 -12.05 9.92
CA THR A 107 9.26 -12.96 8.75
C THR A 107 8.18 -12.49 7.78
N LEU A 108 7.03 -12.04 8.29
CA LEU A 108 5.93 -11.52 7.47
C LEU A 108 6.33 -10.21 6.76
N ALA A 109 7.02 -9.30 7.44
CA ALA A 109 7.51 -8.06 6.84
C ALA A 109 8.57 -8.33 5.74
N GLU A 110 9.47 -9.27 5.97
CA GLU A 110 10.46 -9.73 4.99
C GLU A 110 9.80 -10.41 3.78
N LEU A 111 8.76 -11.22 3.99
CA LEU A 111 7.96 -11.81 2.91
C LEU A 111 7.30 -10.70 2.08
N TYR A 112 6.68 -9.72 2.74
CA TYR A 112 6.05 -8.59 2.08
C TYR A 112 7.05 -7.81 1.21
N ASP A 113 8.22 -7.45 1.76
CA ASP A 113 9.29 -6.77 1.00
C ASP A 113 9.74 -7.58 -0.20
N ARG A 114 10.03 -8.87 -0.01
CA ARG A 114 10.48 -9.77 -1.07
C ARG A 114 9.46 -9.93 -2.21
N ARG A 115 8.17 -9.87 -1.88
CA ARG A 115 7.05 -10.05 -2.83
C ARG A 115 6.29 -8.76 -3.16
N LEU A 116 6.82 -7.60 -2.79
CA LEU A 116 6.15 -6.31 -2.96
C LEU A 116 5.77 -6.03 -4.42
N GLU A 117 6.55 -6.50 -5.38
CA GLU A 117 6.24 -6.35 -6.81
C GLU A 117 4.95 -7.06 -7.24
N ARG A 118 4.45 -8.00 -6.42
CA ARG A 118 3.15 -8.64 -6.65
C ARG A 118 1.98 -7.79 -6.15
N ALA A 119 2.24 -6.76 -5.35
CA ALA A 119 1.29 -5.69 -5.02
C ALA A 119 1.31 -4.62 -6.13
N ASN A 120 1.10 -5.04 -7.37
CA ASN A 120 1.33 -4.29 -8.60
C ASN A 120 0.14 -3.41 -9.02
N ASN A 121 -0.56 -2.84 -8.06
CA ASN A 121 -1.55 -1.79 -8.27
C ASN A 121 -1.71 -0.92 -7.01
N TRP A 122 -2.24 0.30 -7.18
CA TRP A 122 -2.31 1.28 -6.11
C TRP A 122 -3.16 0.80 -4.92
N ASP A 123 -4.28 0.11 -5.15
CA ASP A 123 -5.16 -0.38 -4.09
C ASP A 123 -4.50 -1.50 -3.26
N LEU A 124 -3.70 -2.37 -3.90
CA LEU A 124 -2.94 -3.42 -3.24
C LEU A 124 -1.86 -2.84 -2.33
N VAL A 125 -1.12 -1.83 -2.80
CA VAL A 125 -0.11 -1.11 -2.01
C VAL A 125 -0.75 -0.34 -0.87
N ASP A 126 -1.80 0.44 -1.16
CA ASP A 126 -2.41 1.37 -0.21
C ASP A 126 -3.06 0.67 0.97
N LEU A 127 -3.55 -0.57 0.78
CA LEU A 127 -4.12 -1.32 1.89
C LEU A 127 -3.07 -2.08 2.72
N SER A 128 -1.92 -2.43 2.14
CA SER A 128 -0.97 -3.38 2.76
C SER A 128 0.26 -2.71 3.35
N ALA A 129 0.89 -1.77 2.62
CA ALA A 129 2.22 -1.25 2.94
C ALA A 129 2.32 -0.67 4.36
N TYR A 130 1.50 0.31 4.71
CA TYR A 130 1.56 0.93 6.04
C TYR A 130 1.01 0.03 7.15
N ASN A 131 0.17 -0.95 6.83
CA ASN A 131 -0.38 -1.86 7.82
C ASN A 131 0.63 -2.95 8.20
N ILE A 132 1.28 -3.59 7.23
CA ILE A 132 2.25 -4.67 7.48
C ILE A 132 3.54 -4.08 8.06
N MET A 133 4.15 -3.10 7.36
CA MET A 133 5.38 -2.48 7.83
C MET A 133 5.20 -1.70 9.12
N GLY A 134 4.05 -1.03 9.26
CA GLY A 134 3.73 -0.32 10.50
C GLY A 134 3.61 -1.23 11.71
N ALA A 135 2.99 -2.39 11.58
CA ALA A 135 2.93 -3.39 12.63
C ALA A 135 4.34 -3.87 13.02
N TYR A 136 5.20 -4.15 12.03
CA TYR A 136 6.59 -4.54 12.28
C TYR A 136 7.38 -3.43 12.98
N TRP A 137 7.38 -2.21 12.45
CA TRP A 137 8.11 -1.09 13.05
C TRP A 137 7.66 -0.76 14.46
N GLN A 138 6.34 -0.85 14.72
CA GLN A 138 5.78 -0.66 16.07
C GLN A 138 6.21 -1.78 17.00
N GLY A 139 6.09 -3.03 16.59
CA GLY A 139 6.43 -4.19 17.40
C GLY A 139 7.93 -4.27 17.72
N ALA A 140 8.78 -4.07 16.73
CA ALA A 140 10.23 -4.06 16.88
C ALA A 140 10.78 -2.75 17.48
N LYS A 141 9.94 -1.71 17.65
CA LYS A 141 10.36 -0.36 18.06
C LYS A 141 11.48 0.18 17.16
N THR A 142 11.36 -0.06 15.87
CA THR A 142 12.39 0.27 14.88
C THR A 142 12.75 1.75 14.91
N PRO A 143 14.03 2.12 15.08
CA PRO A 143 14.47 3.52 15.09
C PRO A 143 14.17 4.23 13.76
N SER A 144 13.96 5.55 13.81
CA SER A 144 13.67 6.38 12.63
C SER A 144 14.76 6.24 11.55
N GLU A 145 16.03 6.21 11.95
CA GLU A 145 17.15 6.08 11.02
C GLU A 145 17.13 4.74 10.26
N GLU A 146 16.78 3.65 10.95
CA GLU A 146 16.67 2.34 10.34
C GLU A 146 15.47 2.28 9.37
N ARG A 147 14.31 2.84 9.76
CA ARG A 147 13.16 2.98 8.87
C ARG A 147 13.50 3.79 7.62
N ARG A 148 14.26 4.90 7.76
CA ARG A 148 14.70 5.71 6.62
C ARG A 148 15.60 4.95 5.67
N ARG A 149 16.55 4.15 6.18
CA ARG A 149 17.40 3.28 5.34
C ARG A 149 16.56 2.29 4.56
N PHE A 150 15.59 1.66 5.22
CA PHE A 150 14.67 0.73 4.58
C PHE A 150 13.82 1.41 3.49
N LEU A 151 13.18 2.52 3.82
CA LEU A 151 12.36 3.30 2.88
C LEU A 151 13.17 3.82 1.68
N LYS A 152 14.46 4.14 1.89
CA LYS A 152 15.36 4.56 0.82
C LYS A 152 15.58 3.47 -0.24
N VAL A 153 15.73 2.21 0.19
CA VAL A 153 15.86 1.07 -0.74
C VAL A 153 14.63 0.95 -1.65
N TRP A 154 13.44 1.14 -1.10
CA TRP A 154 12.22 1.15 -1.91
C TRP A 154 12.12 2.37 -2.81
N ALA A 155 12.49 3.53 -2.31
CA ALA A 155 12.44 4.80 -3.06
C ALA A 155 13.42 4.82 -4.24
N ASP A 156 14.57 4.15 -4.12
CA ASP A 156 15.61 4.07 -5.16
C ASP A 156 15.38 2.94 -6.18
N SER A 157 14.30 2.16 -6.02
CA SER A 157 14.10 0.91 -6.76
C SER A 157 13.83 1.10 -8.27
N GLY A 158 13.39 2.27 -8.70
CA GLY A 158 12.88 2.49 -10.07
C GLY A 158 11.60 1.71 -10.39
N ASN A 159 10.98 1.07 -9.40
CA ASN A 159 9.73 0.35 -9.54
C ASN A 159 8.59 1.16 -8.91
N LEU A 160 7.61 1.57 -9.72
CA LEU A 160 6.48 2.41 -9.30
C LEU A 160 5.80 1.94 -8.02
N TRP A 161 5.64 0.64 -7.83
CA TRP A 161 4.91 0.09 -6.71
C TRP A 161 5.74 0.05 -5.42
N ARG A 162 7.06 -0.20 -5.54
CA ARG A 162 8.01 -0.06 -4.43
C ARG A 162 8.15 1.40 -4.01
N GLU A 163 8.29 2.32 -4.95
CA GLU A 163 8.33 3.76 -4.68
C GLU A 163 7.04 4.25 -4.02
N ARG A 164 5.87 3.79 -4.53
CA ARG A 164 4.59 4.07 -3.88
C ARG A 164 4.50 3.49 -2.48
N ALA A 165 4.95 2.25 -2.28
CA ALA A 165 4.97 1.64 -0.97
C ALA A 165 5.87 2.40 0.01
N ALA A 166 7.00 2.96 -0.45
CA ALA A 166 7.87 3.79 0.38
C ALA A 166 7.10 4.98 0.97
N ILE A 167 6.46 5.80 0.14
CA ILE A 167 5.74 6.98 0.63
C ILE A 167 4.47 6.60 1.41
N VAL A 168 3.69 5.60 0.97
CA VAL A 168 2.45 5.17 1.64
C VAL A 168 2.74 4.54 3.02
N SER A 169 3.85 3.83 3.18
CA SER A 169 4.24 3.25 4.48
C SER A 169 4.46 4.32 5.56
N THR A 170 4.76 5.56 5.19
CA THR A 170 4.90 6.66 6.15
C THR A 170 3.60 7.01 6.87
N ASN A 171 2.44 6.52 6.41
CA ASN A 171 1.21 6.62 7.19
C ASN A 171 1.35 5.96 8.57
N ALA A 172 2.13 4.87 8.66
CA ALA A 172 2.42 4.23 9.93
C ALA A 172 3.29 5.12 10.83
N THR A 173 4.33 5.77 10.28
CA THR A 173 5.20 6.66 11.08
C THR A 173 4.45 7.90 11.55
N ILE A 174 3.55 8.47 10.70
CA ILE A 174 2.64 9.56 11.10
C ILE A 174 1.79 9.15 12.29
N ARG A 175 1.24 7.93 12.29
CA ARG A 175 0.44 7.41 13.42
C ARG A 175 1.27 7.25 14.70
N LEU A 176 2.54 6.91 14.57
CA LEU A 176 3.52 6.81 15.66
C LEU A 176 4.08 8.17 16.10
N GLY A 177 3.67 9.28 15.46
CA GLY A 177 4.06 10.64 15.82
C GLY A 177 5.30 11.17 15.09
N SER A 178 5.89 10.41 14.15
CA SER A 178 7.01 10.87 13.33
C SER A 178 6.51 11.35 11.96
N LEU A 179 6.83 12.58 11.59
CA LEU A 179 6.47 13.21 10.31
C LEU A 179 7.65 13.31 9.34
N ASP A 180 8.86 13.16 9.85
CA ASP A 180 10.10 13.46 9.14
C ASP A 180 10.30 12.54 7.92
N GLU A 181 9.95 11.25 8.05
CA GLU A 181 10.05 10.31 6.94
C GLU A 181 9.13 10.71 5.80
N THR A 182 7.93 11.22 6.11
CA THR A 182 6.98 11.68 5.09
C THR A 182 7.49 12.92 4.37
N PHE A 183 7.96 13.94 5.11
CA PHE A 183 8.48 15.17 4.49
C PHE A 183 9.72 14.90 3.65
N TRP A 184 10.62 14.05 4.14
CA TRP A 184 11.78 13.63 3.38
C TRP A 184 11.42 12.93 2.07
N LEU A 185 10.50 11.95 2.10
CA LEU A 185 10.07 11.26 0.88
C LEU A 185 9.23 12.15 -0.04
N ALA A 186 8.44 13.09 0.50
CA ALA A 186 7.71 14.06 -0.30
C ALA A 186 8.64 14.99 -1.06
N GLU A 187 9.76 15.41 -0.47
CA GLU A 187 10.82 16.15 -1.15
C GLU A 187 11.56 15.26 -2.17
N TYR A 188 11.88 14.03 -1.79
CA TYR A 188 12.57 13.07 -2.65
C TYR A 188 11.79 12.79 -3.95
N PHE A 189 10.46 12.62 -3.86
CA PHE A 189 9.58 12.35 -5.00
C PHE A 189 8.99 13.59 -5.66
N ILE A 190 9.49 14.81 -5.35
CA ILE A 190 8.87 16.06 -5.79
C ILE A 190 8.82 16.18 -7.32
N ASP A 191 9.84 15.69 -8.00
CA ASP A 191 9.98 15.73 -9.46
C ASP A 191 9.62 14.36 -10.12
N HIS A 192 8.96 13.45 -9.38
CA HIS A 192 8.58 12.13 -9.90
C HIS A 192 7.56 12.28 -11.04
N PRO A 193 7.72 11.60 -12.21
CA PRO A 193 6.89 11.84 -13.38
C PRO A 193 5.47 11.26 -13.30
N HIS A 194 5.23 10.28 -12.42
CA HIS A 194 3.99 9.50 -12.46
C HIS A 194 2.89 10.08 -11.54
N ASP A 195 1.67 10.30 -12.10
CA ASP A 195 0.53 10.89 -11.37
C ASP A 195 0.09 10.09 -10.13
N LEU A 196 0.22 8.76 -10.13
CA LEU A 196 -0.07 7.94 -8.95
C LEU A 196 0.88 8.25 -7.78
N MET A 197 2.13 8.66 -8.05
CA MET A 197 3.07 9.12 -7.02
C MET A 197 2.70 10.51 -6.51
N HIS A 198 2.26 11.42 -7.39
CA HIS A 198 1.75 12.73 -6.97
C HIS A 198 0.56 12.60 -6.00
N LYS A 199 -0.37 11.67 -6.31
CA LYS A 199 -1.53 11.37 -5.45
C LYS A 199 -1.10 10.80 -4.10
N ALA A 200 -0.18 9.82 -4.09
CA ALA A 200 0.32 9.22 -2.86
C ALA A 200 1.05 10.23 -1.98
N THR A 201 1.96 11.03 -2.56
CA THR A 201 2.70 12.08 -1.86
C THR A 201 1.74 13.12 -1.26
N GLY A 202 0.78 13.61 -2.05
CA GLY A 202 -0.22 14.56 -1.57
C GLY A 202 -1.11 13.97 -0.48
N TRP A 203 -1.49 12.71 -0.57
CA TRP A 203 -2.24 12.00 0.46
C TRP A 203 -1.44 11.94 1.77
N MET A 204 -0.18 11.52 1.74
CA MET A 204 0.66 11.44 2.95
C MET A 204 0.91 12.83 3.56
N LEU A 205 1.15 13.86 2.75
CA LEU A 205 1.23 15.24 3.23
C LEU A 205 -0.08 15.69 3.90
N ARG A 206 -1.25 15.33 3.37
CA ARG A 206 -2.53 15.59 4.02
C ARG A 206 -2.63 14.88 5.38
N GLU A 207 -2.17 13.64 5.48
CA GLU A 207 -2.15 12.92 6.75
C GLU A 207 -1.22 13.57 7.79
N THR A 208 -0.05 14.11 7.36
CA THR A 208 0.81 14.91 8.27
C THR A 208 0.09 16.16 8.75
N GLY A 209 -0.64 16.87 7.87
CA GLY A 209 -1.41 18.05 8.23
C GLY A 209 -2.52 17.79 9.24
N LYS A 210 -3.12 16.60 9.23
CA LYS A 210 -4.10 16.19 10.26
C LYS A 210 -3.45 16.01 11.64
N LYS A 211 -2.16 15.72 11.70
CA LYS A 211 -1.40 15.58 12.96
C LYS A 211 -0.78 16.90 13.41
N ASN A 212 -0.20 17.63 12.46
CA ASN A 212 0.44 18.92 12.72
C ASN A 212 0.32 19.80 11.48
N LEU A 213 -0.67 20.71 11.49
CA LEU A 213 -0.95 21.57 10.37
C LEU A 213 0.18 22.59 10.14
N ASP A 214 0.83 23.09 11.21
CA ASP A 214 1.92 24.06 11.10
C ASP A 214 3.18 23.43 10.50
N ALA A 215 3.45 22.15 10.81
CA ALA A 215 4.52 21.41 10.16
C ALA A 215 4.25 21.24 8.64
N LEU A 216 3.00 20.97 8.24
CA LEU A 216 2.63 20.93 6.83
C LEU A 216 2.79 22.32 6.17
N ARG A 217 2.36 23.40 6.83
CA ARG A 217 2.54 24.79 6.33
C ARG A 217 4.01 25.14 6.14
N ALA A 218 4.86 24.74 7.09
CA ALA A 218 6.31 24.95 7.00
C ALA A 218 6.92 24.20 5.79
N PHE A 219 6.47 22.99 5.52
CA PHE A 219 6.87 22.24 4.32
C PHE A 219 6.38 22.94 3.04
N LEU A 220 5.11 23.30 2.99
CA LEU A 220 4.52 23.97 1.83
C LEU A 220 5.17 25.32 1.53
N SER A 221 5.57 26.09 2.55
CA SER A 221 6.29 27.36 2.37
C SER A 221 7.58 27.20 1.56
N LYS A 222 8.23 26.05 1.66
CA LYS A 222 9.46 25.75 0.91
C LYS A 222 9.21 25.15 -0.46
N PHE A 223 8.16 24.30 -0.59
CA PHE A 223 8.05 23.39 -1.72
C PHE A 223 6.79 23.53 -2.56
N HIS A 224 5.76 24.32 -2.17
CA HIS A 224 4.47 24.37 -2.90
C HIS A 224 4.60 24.73 -4.37
N LYS A 225 5.57 25.59 -4.75
CA LYS A 225 5.81 25.99 -6.15
C LYS A 225 6.43 24.87 -7.00
N ARG A 226 7.14 23.93 -6.37
CA ARG A 226 7.76 22.77 -7.03
C ARG A 226 6.83 21.55 -7.03
N LEU A 227 5.94 21.45 -6.05
CA LEU A 227 5.02 20.30 -5.97
C LEU A 227 4.16 20.20 -7.23
N PRO A 228 4.00 19.00 -7.80
CA PRO A 228 2.99 18.74 -8.82
C PRO A 228 1.61 19.22 -8.35
N ARG A 229 0.84 19.84 -9.24
CA ARG A 229 -0.50 20.38 -8.89
C ARG A 229 -1.42 19.35 -8.26
N THR A 230 -1.35 18.07 -8.70
CA THR A 230 -2.09 16.98 -8.10
C THR A 230 -1.67 16.76 -6.64
N ALA A 231 -0.37 16.68 -6.36
CA ALA A 231 0.13 16.48 -5.00
C ALA A 231 -0.28 17.63 -4.08
N LEU A 232 -0.14 18.87 -4.54
CA LEU A 232 -0.50 20.07 -3.77
C LEU A 232 -2.01 20.05 -3.43
N ARG A 233 -2.91 19.78 -4.39
CA ARG A 233 -4.35 19.72 -4.14
C ARG A 233 -4.71 18.69 -3.08
N TYR A 234 -4.10 17.50 -3.12
CA TYR A 234 -4.31 16.46 -2.12
C TYR A 234 -3.80 16.90 -0.75
N ALA A 235 -2.61 17.50 -0.68
CA ALA A 235 -1.99 17.92 0.57
C ALA A 235 -2.86 18.95 1.34
N ILE A 236 -3.44 19.92 0.62
CA ILE A 236 -4.22 21.01 1.21
C ILE A 236 -5.73 20.76 1.29
N GLU A 237 -6.20 19.57 0.92
CA GLU A 237 -7.64 19.25 0.81
C GLU A 237 -8.44 19.55 2.10
N ARG A 238 -7.79 19.46 3.28
CA ARG A 238 -8.40 19.67 4.60
C ARG A 238 -8.26 21.12 5.14
N MET A 239 -7.56 21.97 4.43
CA MET A 239 -7.46 23.39 4.76
C MET A 239 -8.74 24.13 4.35
N ASP A 240 -8.99 25.29 4.94
CA ASP A 240 -10.11 26.15 4.55
C ASP A 240 -9.93 26.69 3.12
N GLN A 241 -11.04 27.15 2.54
CA GLN A 241 -11.06 27.55 1.13
C GLN A 241 -10.09 28.73 0.81
N ASN A 242 -9.95 29.69 1.73
CA ASN A 242 -9.08 30.85 1.53
C ASN A 242 -7.61 30.44 1.57
N GLU A 243 -7.22 29.61 2.55
CA GLU A 243 -5.88 29.08 2.65
C GLU A 243 -5.51 28.21 1.43
N ARG A 244 -6.42 27.35 0.99
CA ARG A 244 -6.23 26.53 -0.22
C ARG A 244 -5.98 27.40 -1.46
N ARG A 245 -6.67 28.52 -1.61
CA ARG A 245 -6.48 29.45 -2.72
C ARG A 245 -5.07 30.04 -2.68
N ILE A 246 -4.60 30.50 -1.52
CA ILE A 246 -3.24 31.06 -1.33
C ILE A 246 -2.17 30.07 -1.78
N TRP A 247 -2.25 28.80 -1.31
CA TRP A 247 -1.28 27.78 -1.70
C TRP A 247 -1.35 27.40 -3.18
N MET A 248 -2.49 27.61 -3.84
CA MET A 248 -2.68 27.31 -5.26
C MET A 248 -2.25 28.45 -6.18
N GLU A 249 -2.01 29.66 -5.67
CA GLU A 249 -1.43 30.76 -6.41
C GLU A 249 0.05 30.43 -6.70
N LYS A 250 0.48 30.67 -7.99
CA LYS A 250 1.86 30.40 -8.41
C LYS A 250 2.75 31.63 -8.23
#